data_03b28ea423213d25d59b0c5f3069af8b
#
_entry.id   03b28ea423213d25d59b0c5f3069af8b
#
_cell.length_a   1.000
_cell.length_b   1.000
_cell.length_c   1.000
_cell.angle_alpha   90.00
_cell.angle_beta   90.00
_cell.angle_gamma   90.00
#
_symmetry.space_group_name_H-M   'P 1'
#
loop_
_entity.id
_entity.type
_entity.pdbx_description
1 polymer ?
#
loop_
_entity_poly.entity_id
_entity_poly.type
_entity_poly.pdbx_seq_one_letter_code
_entity_poly.pdbx_strand_id
1 'polypeptide(L)'
;RDLHSFPTRRSSDLFITGCWSLVAIANGIVLSDRKTPFTAVDLTLVKSVLPILSSYLEVWQIVAIVILLVIGVGGLVCLYLYSPEDKKFKSAFSGFLYTAVTVVCFCAVTYVGVGKGMLIKKFDNLIAGYKDYGVAYGFCVTAIDTGIDRPINYSRDTVKGIKKKVKKAEKKQKQSEKAEDVREPNIIFIQLESFFDATTVKNLKVSEDPIPTFHKIQKEYTSGYLKVPVYGAGTINTEFEVITGMNMDYFGTGEYPYRS
;
A
#
# COMPACT_ATOMS: atom_id res chain seq x y z
N ARG A 1 -41.58 0.39 25.10
CA ARG A 1 -40.16 0.01 24.80
C ARG A 1 -39.76 0.82 23.58
N ASP A 2 -39.05 1.92 23.82
CA ASP A 2 -38.69 2.91 22.81
C ASP A 2 -37.68 2.33 21.86
N LEU A 3 -38.10 2.12 20.62
CA LEU A 3 -37.29 1.58 19.52
C LEU A 3 -36.33 2.61 18.89
N HIS A 4 -36.09 3.73 19.55
CA HIS A 4 -35.21 4.81 19.05
C HIS A 4 -34.06 5.11 20.03
N SER A 5 -33.31 4.07 20.45
CA SER A 5 -32.03 4.33 21.07
C SER A 5 -30.97 4.49 19.97
N PHE A 6 -30.52 5.74 19.76
CA PHE A 6 -29.28 6.04 19.04
C PHE A 6 -28.16 5.17 19.61
N PRO A 7 -27.16 4.77 18.78
CA PRO A 7 -26.07 3.94 19.24
C PRO A 7 -25.44 4.59 20.48
N THR A 8 -25.49 3.87 21.59
CA THR A 8 -24.85 4.30 22.82
C THR A 8 -23.34 4.33 22.59
N ARG A 9 -22.58 5.17 23.29
CA ARG A 9 -21.12 5.30 23.22
C ARG A 9 -20.42 3.95 23.18
N ARG A 10 -20.94 3.00 23.93
CA ARG A 10 -20.49 1.62 24.02
C ARG A 10 -20.59 0.83 22.72
N SER A 11 -21.68 0.99 21.95
CA SER A 11 -21.80 0.31 20.63
C SER A 11 -20.77 0.84 19.64
N SER A 12 -20.51 2.15 19.69
CA SER A 12 -19.46 2.77 18.87
C SER A 12 -18.07 2.29 19.25
N ASP A 13 -17.75 2.20 20.54
CA ASP A 13 -16.45 1.74 21.03
C ASP A 13 -16.20 0.27 20.64
N LEU A 14 -17.21 -0.60 20.78
CA LEU A 14 -17.11 -2.01 20.36
C LEU A 14 -16.98 -2.14 18.85
N PHE A 15 -17.71 -1.36 18.07
CA PHE A 15 -17.62 -1.35 16.62
C PHE A 15 -16.22 -0.91 16.16
N ILE A 16 -15.71 0.20 16.69
CA ILE A 16 -14.37 0.72 16.35
C ILE A 16 -13.30 -0.31 16.74
N THR A 17 -13.38 -0.87 17.95
CA THR A 17 -12.44 -1.90 18.41
C THR A 17 -12.50 -3.13 17.51
N GLY A 18 -13.69 -3.56 17.12
CA GLY A 18 -13.88 -4.68 16.19
C GLY A 18 -13.23 -4.42 14.83
N CYS A 19 -13.48 -3.27 14.24
CA CYS A 19 -12.87 -2.88 12.96
C CYS A 19 -11.34 -2.87 13.03
N TRP A 20 -10.76 -2.25 14.05
CA TRP A 20 -9.30 -2.22 14.22
C TRP A 20 -8.70 -3.59 14.53
N SER A 21 -9.42 -4.43 15.25
CA SER A 21 -8.99 -5.82 15.48
C SER A 21 -8.93 -6.62 14.18
N LEU A 22 -9.91 -6.45 13.29
CA LEU A 22 -9.90 -7.09 11.98
C LEU A 22 -8.73 -6.61 11.12
N VAL A 23 -8.47 -5.30 11.10
CA VAL A 23 -7.31 -4.73 10.39
C VAL A 23 -6.00 -5.27 10.97
N ALA A 24 -5.87 -5.36 12.29
CA ALA A 24 -4.68 -5.88 12.95
C ALA A 24 -4.43 -7.36 12.64
N ILE A 25 -5.49 -8.18 12.66
CA ILE A 25 -5.41 -9.60 12.30
C ILE A 25 -5.02 -9.76 10.83
N ALA A 26 -5.69 -9.03 9.92
CA ALA A 26 -5.35 -9.04 8.50
C ALA A 26 -3.89 -8.62 8.27
N ASN A 27 -3.43 -7.57 8.96
CA ASN A 27 -2.04 -7.14 8.90
C ASN A 27 -1.07 -8.23 9.38
N GLY A 28 -1.37 -8.92 10.47
CA GLY A 28 -0.55 -10.03 10.99
C GLY A 28 -0.41 -11.16 9.97
N ILE A 29 -1.51 -11.58 9.36
CA ILE A 29 -1.52 -12.64 8.33
C ILE A 29 -0.71 -12.20 7.10
N VAL A 30 -1.03 -11.03 6.54
CA VAL A 30 -0.36 -10.52 5.33
C VAL A 30 1.12 -10.29 5.57
N LEU A 31 1.50 -9.76 6.72
CA LEU A 31 2.90 -9.51 7.07
C LEU A 31 3.72 -10.81 7.22
N SER A 32 3.11 -11.88 7.73
CA SER A 32 3.79 -13.17 7.85
C SER A 32 4.08 -13.81 6.50
N ASP A 33 3.16 -13.65 5.56
CA ASP A 33 3.21 -14.28 4.24
C ASP A 33 4.03 -13.44 3.25
N ARG A 34 3.66 -12.19 3.08
CA ARG A 34 4.18 -11.29 2.05
C ARG A 34 5.33 -10.37 2.52
N LYS A 35 5.63 -10.34 3.82
CA LYS A 35 6.63 -9.47 4.46
C LYS A 35 6.37 -7.95 4.31
N THR A 36 5.23 -7.57 3.79
CA THR A 36 4.76 -6.18 3.73
C THR A 36 3.45 -6.04 4.51
N PRO A 37 3.22 -4.90 5.20
CA PRO A 37 2.02 -4.72 5.99
C PRO A 37 0.76 -4.66 5.11
N PHE A 38 -0.38 -4.93 5.74
CA PHE A 38 -1.70 -4.79 5.12
C PHE A 38 -2.07 -3.31 4.98
N THR A 39 -2.40 -2.90 3.77
CA THR A 39 -2.72 -1.51 3.43
C THR A 39 -4.19 -1.33 3.05
N ALA A 40 -4.67 -0.08 3.08
CA ALA A 40 -6.01 0.20 2.59
C ALA A 40 -6.18 -0.10 1.08
N VAL A 41 -5.09 -0.02 0.32
CA VAL A 41 -5.08 -0.38 -1.11
C VAL A 41 -5.36 -1.87 -1.31
N ASP A 42 -4.95 -2.74 -0.38
CA ASP A 42 -5.23 -4.18 -0.44
C ASP A 42 -6.74 -4.47 -0.41
N LEU A 43 -7.56 -3.61 0.20
CA LEU A 43 -9.02 -3.74 0.15
C LEU A 43 -9.56 -3.68 -1.28
N THR A 44 -8.91 -2.95 -2.16
CA THR A 44 -9.30 -2.88 -3.57
C THR A 44 -9.03 -4.20 -4.30
N LEU A 45 -8.07 -4.99 -3.79
CA LEU A 45 -7.67 -6.28 -4.34
C LEU A 45 -8.60 -7.43 -3.95
N VAL A 46 -9.42 -7.27 -2.91
CA VAL A 46 -10.29 -8.34 -2.37
C VAL A 46 -11.15 -8.96 -3.48
N LYS A 47 -11.75 -8.14 -4.35
CA LYS A 47 -12.56 -8.64 -5.47
C LYS A 47 -11.78 -9.52 -6.45
N SER A 48 -10.48 -9.27 -6.61
CA SER A 48 -9.60 -10.03 -7.50
C SER A 48 -9.05 -11.29 -6.84
N VAL A 49 -8.93 -11.30 -5.51
CA VAL A 49 -8.43 -12.44 -4.74
C VAL A 49 -9.52 -13.49 -4.53
N LEU A 50 -10.77 -13.08 -4.33
CA LEU A 50 -11.89 -14.00 -4.07
C LEU A 50 -11.99 -15.16 -5.07
N PRO A 51 -11.91 -14.94 -6.42
CA PRO A 51 -12.00 -16.02 -7.39
C PRO A 51 -10.87 -17.05 -7.33
N ILE A 52 -9.69 -16.63 -6.85
CA ILE A 52 -8.50 -17.47 -6.80
C ILE A 52 -8.19 -17.98 -5.38
N LEU A 53 -9.03 -17.63 -4.41
CA LEU A 53 -8.82 -17.98 -3.01
C LEU A 53 -8.73 -19.50 -2.80
N SER A 54 -9.55 -20.26 -3.52
CA SER A 54 -9.53 -21.75 -3.50
C SER A 54 -8.26 -22.36 -4.06
N SER A 55 -7.45 -21.60 -4.80
CA SER A 55 -6.14 -22.06 -5.30
C SER A 55 -5.02 -21.91 -4.26
N TYR A 56 -5.23 -21.08 -3.23
CA TYR A 56 -4.25 -20.82 -2.17
C TYR A 56 -4.64 -21.43 -0.82
N LEU A 57 -5.94 -21.60 -0.58
CA LEU A 57 -6.46 -22.12 0.68
C LEU A 57 -7.28 -23.38 0.42
N GLU A 58 -7.05 -24.38 1.25
CA GLU A 58 -7.91 -25.58 1.28
C GLU A 58 -9.28 -25.23 1.84
N VAL A 59 -10.31 -25.98 1.43
CA VAL A 59 -11.69 -25.72 1.83
C VAL A 59 -11.87 -25.65 3.35
N TRP A 60 -11.18 -26.53 4.11
CA TRP A 60 -11.25 -26.52 5.57
C TRP A 60 -10.67 -25.24 6.20
N GLN A 61 -9.62 -24.61 5.57
CA GLN A 61 -9.05 -23.35 6.02
C GLN A 61 -10.03 -22.20 5.82
N ILE A 62 -10.71 -22.18 4.67
CA ILE A 62 -11.76 -21.18 4.38
C ILE A 62 -12.90 -21.32 5.40
N VAL A 63 -13.34 -22.55 5.68
CA VAL A 63 -14.38 -22.83 6.68
C VAL A 63 -13.93 -22.39 8.07
N ALA A 64 -12.70 -22.68 8.46
CA ALA A 64 -12.14 -22.25 9.75
C ALA A 64 -12.11 -20.73 9.89
N ILE A 65 -11.70 -19.99 8.86
CA ILE A 65 -11.70 -18.52 8.82
C ILE A 65 -13.13 -17.99 9.00
N VAL A 66 -14.11 -18.55 8.28
CA VAL A 66 -15.52 -18.13 8.39
C VAL A 66 -16.05 -18.39 9.80
N ILE A 67 -15.75 -19.54 10.39
CA ILE A 67 -16.16 -19.87 11.77
C ILE A 67 -15.55 -18.88 12.77
N LEU A 68 -14.26 -18.57 12.66
CA LEU A 68 -13.58 -17.59 13.51
C LEU A 68 -14.19 -16.20 13.38
N LEU A 69 -14.54 -15.77 12.18
CA LEU A 69 -15.23 -14.50 11.94
C LEU A 69 -16.62 -14.48 12.61
N VAL A 70 -17.39 -15.55 12.47
CA VAL A 70 -18.72 -15.69 13.11
C VAL A 70 -18.59 -15.67 14.63
N ILE A 71 -17.61 -16.38 15.20
CA ILE A 71 -17.33 -16.36 16.65
C ILE A 71 -16.92 -14.97 17.11
N GLY A 72 -16.05 -14.28 16.35
CA GLY A 72 -15.61 -12.91 16.64
C GLY A 72 -16.77 -11.91 16.65
N VAL A 73 -17.60 -11.93 15.61
CA VAL A 73 -18.81 -11.09 15.54
C VAL A 73 -19.79 -11.45 16.65
N GLY A 74 -20.02 -12.74 16.90
CA GLY A 74 -20.87 -13.22 18.00
C GLY A 74 -20.36 -12.74 19.36
N GLY A 75 -19.05 -12.80 19.60
CA GLY A 75 -18.40 -12.28 20.80
C GLY A 75 -18.62 -10.76 20.98
N LEU A 76 -18.47 -9.97 19.92
CA LEU A 76 -18.76 -8.52 19.95
C LEU A 76 -20.23 -8.24 20.24
N VAL A 77 -21.15 -9.01 19.66
CA VAL A 77 -22.59 -8.91 19.96
C VAL A 77 -22.88 -9.28 21.41
N CYS A 78 -22.30 -10.35 21.92
CA CYS A 78 -22.41 -10.73 23.32
C CYS A 78 -21.88 -9.65 24.27
N LEU A 79 -20.70 -9.10 23.99
CA LEU A 79 -20.14 -7.98 24.75
C LEU A 79 -21.08 -6.75 24.72
N TYR A 80 -21.69 -6.48 23.57
CA TYR A 80 -22.68 -5.41 23.44
C TYR A 80 -23.91 -5.67 24.31
N LEU A 81 -24.47 -6.88 24.31
CA LEU A 81 -25.69 -7.22 25.03
C LEU A 81 -25.48 -7.33 26.56
N TYR A 82 -24.37 -7.89 26.99
CA TYR A 82 -24.10 -8.19 28.41
C TYR A 82 -23.29 -7.12 29.14
N SER A 83 -22.72 -6.14 28.45
CA SER A 83 -21.93 -5.10 29.10
C SER A 83 -22.84 -4.11 29.88
N PRO A 84 -22.50 -3.65 31.09
CA PRO A 84 -23.33 -2.77 31.91
C PRO A 84 -23.56 -1.40 31.25
N GLU A 85 -24.77 -0.87 31.34
CA GLU A 85 -25.11 0.47 30.82
C GLU A 85 -24.44 1.56 31.67
N ASP A 86 -23.74 2.48 31.03
CA ASP A 86 -23.16 3.65 31.73
C ASP A 86 -24.22 4.76 31.79
N LYS A 87 -24.78 4.96 33.00
CA LYS A 87 -25.86 5.96 33.27
C LYS A 87 -25.34 7.41 33.34
N LYS A 88 -24.06 7.68 33.08
CA LYS A 88 -23.45 9.02 33.27
C LYS A 88 -23.90 10.07 32.27
N PHE A 89 -24.40 9.70 31.11
CA PHE A 89 -24.89 10.68 30.14
C PHE A 89 -26.42 10.82 30.22
N LYS A 90 -26.85 11.96 30.74
CA LYS A 90 -28.28 12.28 30.86
C LYS A 90 -28.98 12.62 29.53
N SER A 91 -28.23 12.80 28.44
CA SER A 91 -28.78 13.14 27.12
C SER A 91 -27.89 12.56 25.98
N ALA A 92 -28.53 11.98 24.96
CA ALA A 92 -27.87 11.52 23.73
C ALA A 92 -27.12 12.66 23.00
N PHE A 93 -27.63 13.89 23.11
CA PHE A 93 -27.02 15.08 22.54
C PHE A 93 -25.66 15.40 23.19
N SER A 94 -25.52 15.27 24.51
CA SER A 94 -24.22 15.47 25.17
C SER A 94 -23.19 14.44 24.76
N GLY A 95 -23.58 13.15 24.59
CA GLY A 95 -22.71 12.09 24.08
C GLY A 95 -22.23 12.39 22.65
N PHE A 96 -23.14 12.80 21.79
CA PHE A 96 -22.79 13.20 20.42
C PHE A 96 -21.82 14.39 20.40
N LEU A 97 -22.07 15.42 21.20
CA LEU A 97 -21.22 16.61 21.29
C LEU A 97 -19.80 16.25 21.76
N TYR A 98 -19.66 15.42 22.79
CA TYR A 98 -18.34 14.95 23.25
C TYR A 98 -17.60 14.18 22.17
N THR A 99 -18.28 13.28 21.46
CA THR A 99 -17.67 12.52 20.36
C THR A 99 -17.24 13.47 19.23
N ALA A 100 -18.10 14.38 18.83
CA ALA A 100 -17.78 15.38 17.80
C ALA A 100 -16.58 16.24 18.17
N VAL A 101 -16.54 16.75 19.40
CA VAL A 101 -15.41 17.54 19.92
C VAL A 101 -14.12 16.70 19.92
N THR A 102 -14.17 15.46 20.38
CA THR A 102 -13.01 14.56 20.41
C THR A 102 -12.48 14.32 18.99
N VAL A 103 -13.34 14.04 18.02
CA VAL A 103 -12.96 13.85 16.62
C VAL A 103 -12.35 15.12 16.04
N VAL A 104 -12.95 16.29 16.27
CA VAL A 104 -12.42 17.58 15.81
C VAL A 104 -11.04 17.85 16.42
N CYS A 105 -10.88 17.65 17.74
CA CYS A 105 -9.59 17.80 18.42
C CYS A 105 -8.54 16.84 17.84
N PHE A 106 -8.91 15.58 17.63
CA PHE A 106 -8.01 14.61 17.03
C PHE A 106 -7.56 15.01 15.62
N CYS A 107 -8.51 15.42 14.77
CA CYS A 107 -8.21 15.91 13.42
C CYS A 107 -7.32 17.16 13.45
N ALA A 108 -7.59 18.11 14.37
CA ALA A 108 -6.79 19.32 14.52
C ALA A 108 -5.35 18.99 14.97
N VAL A 109 -5.18 18.12 15.96
CA VAL A 109 -3.86 17.68 16.42
C VAL A 109 -3.09 16.95 15.31
N THR A 110 -3.77 16.08 14.57
CA THR A 110 -3.16 15.39 13.42
C THR A 110 -2.75 16.38 12.34
N TYR A 111 -3.61 17.32 11.98
CA TYR A 111 -3.33 18.37 11.00
C TYR A 111 -2.11 19.21 11.40
N VAL A 112 -2.07 19.67 12.65
CA VAL A 112 -0.93 20.43 13.19
C VAL A 112 0.33 19.56 13.23
N GLY A 113 0.22 18.29 13.63
CA GLY A 113 1.32 17.34 13.68
C GLY A 113 1.95 17.12 12.30
N VAL A 114 1.12 16.94 11.27
CA VAL A 114 1.58 16.85 9.87
C VAL A 114 2.21 18.16 9.40
N GLY A 115 1.57 19.30 9.70
CA GLY A 115 2.08 20.62 9.30
C GLY A 115 3.43 20.98 9.95
N LYS A 116 3.70 20.50 11.15
CA LYS A 116 4.98 20.68 11.87
C LYS A 116 6.01 19.60 11.55
N GLY A 117 5.71 18.64 10.69
CA GLY A 117 6.60 17.52 10.37
C GLY A 117 6.78 16.50 11.51
N MET A 118 5.92 16.56 12.54
CA MET A 118 5.92 15.57 13.64
C MET A 118 5.26 14.26 13.24
N LEU A 119 4.33 14.33 12.29
CA LEU A 119 3.67 13.18 11.69
C LEU A 119 3.98 13.16 10.18
N ILE A 120 4.36 12.02 9.67
CA ILE A 120 4.71 11.85 8.26
C ILE A 120 3.44 11.55 7.46
N LYS A 121 3.19 12.35 6.42
CA LYS A 121 2.06 12.17 5.50
C LYS A 121 2.29 11.02 4.51
N LYS A 122 3.54 10.81 4.11
CA LYS A 122 3.93 9.79 3.14
C LYS A 122 5.11 8.98 3.68
N PHE A 123 5.07 7.67 3.58
CA PHE A 123 6.17 6.80 3.99
C PHE A 123 7.11 6.50 2.83
N ASP A 124 8.38 6.80 2.97
CA ASP A 124 9.41 6.36 2.01
C ASP A 124 9.59 4.83 2.06
N ASN A 125 9.37 4.24 3.24
CA ASN A 125 9.37 2.81 3.46
C ASN A 125 8.13 2.40 4.26
N LEU A 126 7.25 1.63 3.63
CA LEU A 126 5.99 1.21 4.21
C LEU A 126 6.16 0.40 5.50
N ILE A 127 7.14 -0.52 5.53
CA ILE A 127 7.39 -1.38 6.69
C ILE A 127 7.86 -0.54 7.88
N ALA A 128 8.81 0.37 7.65
CA ALA A 128 9.29 1.29 8.68
C ALA A 128 8.16 2.19 9.20
N GLY A 129 7.33 2.74 8.30
CA GLY A 129 6.19 3.56 8.67
C GLY A 129 5.21 2.83 9.59
N TYR A 130 4.87 1.59 9.30
CA TYR A 130 3.98 0.78 10.16
C TYR A 130 4.64 0.41 11.50
N LYS A 131 5.95 0.19 11.50
CA LYS A 131 6.71 -0.10 12.74
C LYS A 131 6.78 1.13 13.66
N ASP A 132 7.02 2.31 13.09
CA ASP A 132 7.25 3.54 13.85
C ASP A 132 5.96 4.20 14.32
N TYR A 133 4.89 4.16 13.50
CA TYR A 133 3.61 4.83 13.76
C TYR A 133 2.46 3.89 14.11
N GLY A 134 2.66 2.58 13.99
CA GLY A 134 1.65 1.56 14.26
C GLY A 134 0.68 1.30 13.10
N VAL A 135 -0.02 0.15 13.20
CA VAL A 135 -0.92 -0.37 12.15
C VAL A 135 -2.06 0.60 11.83
N ALA A 136 -2.68 1.20 12.86
CA ALA A 136 -3.83 2.07 12.66
C ALA A 136 -3.47 3.33 11.88
N TYR A 137 -2.36 3.98 12.23
CA TYR A 137 -1.89 5.17 11.53
C TYR A 137 -1.43 4.82 10.11
N GLY A 138 -0.61 3.78 9.96
CA GLY A 138 -0.13 3.31 8.67
C GLY A 138 -1.27 2.97 7.70
N PHE A 139 -2.28 2.26 8.17
CA PHE A 139 -3.47 1.94 7.37
C PHE A 139 -4.22 3.20 6.94
N CYS A 140 -4.43 4.17 7.85
CA CYS A 140 -5.08 5.44 7.51
C CYS A 140 -4.27 6.26 6.49
N VAL A 141 -2.94 6.30 6.61
CA VAL A 141 -2.08 6.97 5.62
C VAL A 141 -2.28 6.37 4.24
N THR A 142 -2.25 5.04 4.11
CA THR A 142 -2.46 4.36 2.81
C THR A 142 -3.88 4.49 2.27
N ALA A 143 -4.87 4.85 3.11
CA ALA A 143 -6.23 5.14 2.68
C ALA A 143 -6.42 6.56 2.15
N ILE A 144 -5.62 7.51 2.64
CA ILE A 144 -5.76 8.94 2.33
C ILE A 144 -4.76 9.38 1.26
N ASP A 145 -3.53 8.86 1.32
CA ASP A 145 -2.45 9.17 0.40
C ASP A 145 -2.54 8.25 -0.83
N THR A 146 -3.44 8.60 -1.74
CA THR A 146 -3.71 7.83 -2.96
C THR A 146 -3.63 8.70 -4.21
N GLY A 147 -3.20 8.10 -5.32
CA GLY A 147 -3.09 8.75 -6.62
C GLY A 147 -1.90 9.70 -6.73
N ILE A 148 -1.90 10.46 -7.78
CA ILE A 148 -0.84 11.44 -8.10
C ILE A 148 -1.29 12.82 -7.63
N ASP A 149 -0.51 13.43 -6.76
CA ASP A 149 -0.76 14.79 -6.30
C ASP A 149 -0.76 15.77 -7.48
N ARG A 150 -1.80 16.59 -7.55
CA ARG A 150 -1.88 17.63 -8.58
C ARG A 150 -0.83 18.71 -8.30
N PRO A 151 0.12 18.96 -9.24
CA PRO A 151 1.12 20.01 -9.06
C PRO A 151 0.48 21.39 -8.85
N ILE A 152 1.10 22.22 -8.00
CA ILE A 152 0.59 23.56 -7.66
C ILE A 152 0.37 24.42 -8.90
N ASN A 153 1.25 24.29 -9.92
CA ASN A 153 1.20 25.04 -11.17
C ASN A 153 0.50 24.29 -12.31
N TYR A 154 -0.37 23.32 -11.98
CA TYR A 154 -1.08 22.57 -13.00
C TYR A 154 -2.13 23.44 -13.69
N SER A 155 -1.82 23.85 -14.92
CA SER A 155 -2.73 24.61 -15.76
C SER A 155 -2.65 24.12 -17.21
N ARG A 156 -3.67 24.45 -18.01
CA ARG A 156 -3.70 24.12 -19.45
C ARG A 156 -2.49 24.70 -20.18
N ASP A 157 -2.05 25.88 -19.79
CA ASP A 157 -0.94 26.57 -20.44
C ASP A 157 0.41 25.98 -20.04
N THR A 158 0.57 25.56 -18.78
CA THR A 158 1.74 24.81 -18.31
C THR A 158 1.88 23.49 -19.09
N VAL A 159 0.79 22.72 -19.23
CA VAL A 159 0.79 21.46 -19.98
C VAL A 159 1.12 21.70 -21.46
N LYS A 160 0.55 22.75 -22.10
CA LYS A 160 0.90 23.12 -23.47
C LYS A 160 2.37 23.52 -23.61
N GLY A 161 2.91 24.25 -22.62
CA GLY A 161 4.32 24.63 -22.57
C GLY A 161 5.24 23.41 -22.51
N ILE A 162 4.94 22.44 -21.65
CA ILE A 162 5.68 21.16 -21.56
C ILE A 162 5.60 20.41 -22.88
N LYS A 163 4.40 20.26 -23.45
CA LYS A 163 4.21 19.58 -24.75
C LYS A 163 5.04 20.21 -25.87
N LYS A 164 5.16 21.55 -25.90
CA LYS A 164 6.01 22.23 -26.86
C LYS A 164 7.50 21.93 -26.64
N LYS A 165 7.95 21.89 -25.37
CA LYS A 165 9.35 21.56 -25.03
C LYS A 165 9.69 20.13 -25.45
N VAL A 166 8.82 19.14 -25.12
CA VAL A 166 8.98 17.74 -25.50
C VAL A 166 9.08 17.61 -27.03
N LYS A 167 8.12 18.17 -27.78
CA LYS A 167 8.17 18.14 -29.27
C LYS A 167 9.41 18.78 -29.84
N LYS A 168 9.98 19.83 -29.21
CA LYS A 168 11.22 20.46 -29.64
C LYS A 168 12.42 19.56 -29.37
N ALA A 169 12.42 18.84 -28.24
CA ALA A 169 13.46 17.87 -27.89
C ALA A 169 13.45 16.69 -28.85
N GLU A 170 12.28 16.11 -29.12
CA GLU A 170 12.09 15.01 -30.09
C GLU A 170 12.57 15.36 -31.49
N LYS A 171 12.25 16.60 -31.94
CA LYS A 171 12.73 17.06 -33.25
C LYS A 171 14.25 17.19 -33.31
N LYS A 172 14.89 17.67 -32.22
CA LYS A 172 16.34 17.76 -32.16
C LYS A 172 17.01 16.39 -32.18
N GLN A 173 16.43 15.45 -31.42
CA GLN A 173 16.91 14.08 -31.37
C GLN A 173 16.79 13.39 -32.72
N LYS A 174 15.65 13.48 -33.40
CA LYS A 174 15.47 12.95 -34.77
C LYS A 174 16.36 13.59 -35.81
N GLN A 175 16.81 14.83 -35.60
CA GLN A 175 17.78 15.46 -36.51
C GLN A 175 19.20 14.97 -36.27
N SER A 176 19.58 14.67 -35.04
CA SER A 176 20.89 14.05 -34.77
C SER A 176 20.92 12.56 -35.16
N GLU A 177 19.85 11.83 -35.03
CA GLU A 177 19.74 10.43 -35.44
C GLU A 177 19.76 10.23 -36.96
N LYS A 178 19.25 11.19 -37.74
CA LYS A 178 19.34 11.16 -39.22
C LYS A 178 20.76 11.34 -39.76
N ALA A 179 21.69 11.79 -38.94
CA ALA A 179 23.09 11.92 -39.32
C ALA A 179 23.90 10.61 -39.15
N GLU A 180 23.38 9.64 -38.44
CA GLU A 180 23.94 8.32 -38.31
C GLU A 180 22.95 7.32 -38.88
N ASP A 181 23.43 6.37 -39.72
CA ASP A 181 22.62 5.24 -40.24
C ASP A 181 22.34 4.23 -39.10
N VAL A 182 21.55 4.67 -38.10
CA VAL A 182 21.23 3.89 -36.92
C VAL A 182 20.10 2.94 -37.27
N ARG A 183 20.42 1.65 -37.39
CA ARG A 183 19.40 0.59 -37.44
C ARG A 183 18.65 0.61 -36.11
N GLU A 184 17.33 0.77 -36.15
CA GLU A 184 16.48 0.63 -34.97
C GLU A 184 16.47 -0.85 -34.52
N PRO A 185 17.10 -1.21 -33.38
CA PRO A 185 17.11 -2.59 -32.93
C PRO A 185 15.75 -2.96 -32.32
N ASN A 186 15.38 -4.24 -32.43
CA ASN A 186 14.32 -4.78 -31.62
C ASN A 186 14.83 -4.93 -30.17
N ILE A 187 14.12 -4.35 -29.20
CA ILE A 187 14.46 -4.43 -27.79
C ILE A 187 13.50 -5.43 -27.12
N ILE A 188 14.05 -6.46 -26.48
CA ILE A 188 13.30 -7.45 -25.74
C ILE A 188 13.65 -7.31 -24.26
N PHE A 189 12.64 -6.97 -23.43
CA PHE A 189 12.77 -6.93 -21.98
C PHE A 189 12.33 -8.28 -21.41
N ILE A 190 13.18 -8.90 -20.60
CA ILE A 190 12.86 -10.14 -19.89
C ILE A 190 12.97 -9.84 -18.40
N GLN A 191 11.84 -9.81 -17.70
CA GLN A 191 11.80 -9.67 -16.24
C GLN A 191 11.84 -11.06 -15.60
N LEU A 192 12.91 -11.34 -14.87
CA LEU A 192 13.09 -12.59 -14.13
C LEU A 192 12.63 -12.38 -12.68
N GLU A 193 11.33 -12.37 -12.44
CA GLU A 193 10.71 -11.90 -11.22
C GLU A 193 11.18 -12.63 -9.95
N SER A 194 11.22 -13.95 -9.98
CA SER A 194 11.64 -14.77 -8.84
C SER A 194 13.11 -15.23 -8.94
N PHE A 195 13.86 -14.64 -9.85
CA PHE A 195 15.27 -14.98 -10.03
C PHE A 195 16.11 -14.42 -8.90
N PHE A 196 16.96 -15.25 -8.33
CA PHE A 196 17.77 -14.89 -7.19
C PHE A 196 19.17 -15.54 -7.31
N ASP A 197 20.20 -14.72 -7.11
CA ASP A 197 21.59 -15.20 -7.07
C ASP A 197 21.97 -15.60 -5.64
N ALA A 198 21.99 -16.90 -5.40
CA ALA A 198 22.34 -17.46 -4.09
C ALA A 198 23.78 -17.14 -3.68
N THR A 199 24.68 -16.85 -4.60
CA THR A 199 26.09 -16.54 -4.30
C THR A 199 26.25 -15.19 -3.60
N THR A 200 25.25 -14.31 -3.68
CA THR A 200 25.27 -12.99 -3.02
C THR A 200 24.86 -13.05 -1.54
N VAL A 201 24.38 -14.18 -1.04
CA VAL A 201 23.92 -14.34 0.34
C VAL A 201 25.13 -14.43 1.28
N LYS A 202 25.17 -13.54 2.28
CA LYS A 202 26.19 -13.56 3.32
C LYS A 202 26.15 -14.89 4.08
N ASN A 203 27.32 -15.48 4.27
CA ASN A 203 27.52 -16.75 4.99
C ASN A 203 26.95 -18.01 4.29
N LEU A 204 26.46 -17.92 3.07
CA LEU A 204 26.10 -19.07 2.26
C LEU A 204 27.33 -19.50 1.42
N LYS A 205 27.73 -20.76 1.54
CA LYS A 205 28.73 -21.38 0.68
C LYS A 205 28.03 -22.37 -0.24
N VAL A 206 28.17 -22.19 -1.54
CA VAL A 206 27.66 -23.10 -2.55
C VAL A 206 28.82 -23.95 -3.07
N SER A 207 28.59 -25.24 -3.30
CA SER A 207 29.61 -26.16 -3.81
C SER A 207 29.94 -25.89 -5.28
N GLU A 208 28.94 -25.48 -6.06
CA GLU A 208 29.04 -25.15 -7.47
C GLU A 208 28.26 -23.86 -7.76
N ASP A 209 28.60 -23.21 -8.89
CA ASP A 209 27.87 -22.04 -9.34
C ASP A 209 26.43 -22.44 -9.76
N PRO A 210 25.38 -21.98 -9.04
CA PRO A 210 23.99 -22.37 -9.32
C PRO A 210 23.43 -21.75 -10.62
N ILE A 211 24.08 -20.69 -11.15
CA ILE A 211 23.59 -19.91 -12.29
C ILE A 211 24.71 -19.51 -13.24
N PRO A 212 25.51 -20.49 -13.75
CA PRO A 212 26.74 -20.21 -14.49
C PRO A 212 26.50 -19.41 -15.76
N THR A 213 25.40 -19.68 -16.46
CA THR A 213 25.05 -18.95 -17.69
C THR A 213 24.78 -17.47 -17.41
N PHE A 214 24.08 -17.16 -16.31
CA PHE A 214 23.82 -15.76 -15.91
C PHE A 214 25.13 -15.04 -15.56
N HIS A 215 25.99 -15.65 -14.77
CA HIS A 215 27.29 -15.07 -14.41
C HIS A 215 28.21 -14.88 -15.64
N LYS A 216 28.11 -15.76 -16.61
CA LYS A 216 28.84 -15.62 -17.89
C LYS A 216 28.34 -14.39 -18.66
N ILE A 217 27.00 -14.25 -18.82
CA ILE A 217 26.40 -13.12 -19.51
C ILE A 217 26.73 -11.80 -18.78
N GLN A 218 26.67 -11.79 -17.45
CA GLN A 218 27.00 -10.63 -16.63
C GLN A 218 28.46 -10.16 -16.81
N LYS A 219 29.40 -11.08 -17.06
CA LYS A 219 30.81 -10.74 -17.29
C LYS A 219 31.09 -10.31 -18.73
N GLU A 220 30.40 -10.89 -19.71
CA GLU A 220 30.66 -10.66 -21.13
C GLU A 220 29.92 -9.47 -21.72
N TYR A 221 28.82 -9.07 -21.11
CA TYR A 221 27.95 -8.00 -21.60
C TYR A 221 27.79 -6.87 -20.58
N THR A 222 27.23 -5.75 -21.02
CA THR A 222 26.93 -4.61 -20.15
C THR A 222 25.99 -5.05 -19.04
N SER A 223 26.41 -4.89 -17.80
CA SER A 223 25.65 -5.28 -16.61
C SER A 223 25.76 -4.22 -15.52
N GLY A 224 24.82 -4.24 -14.58
CA GLY A 224 24.81 -3.31 -13.45
C GLY A 224 23.67 -3.60 -12.48
N TYR A 225 23.61 -2.77 -11.43
CA TYR A 225 22.54 -2.84 -10.44
C TYR A 225 21.58 -1.67 -10.64
N LEU A 226 20.29 -1.98 -10.65
CA LEU A 226 19.22 -1.00 -10.67
C LEU A 226 18.73 -0.79 -9.22
N LYS A 227 18.68 0.47 -8.76
CA LYS A 227 18.02 0.81 -7.51
C LYS A 227 16.53 0.82 -7.75
N VAL A 228 15.81 -0.03 -7.03
CA VAL A 228 14.36 -0.20 -7.17
C VAL A 228 13.59 0.32 -5.95
N PRO A 229 12.33 0.78 -6.12
CA PRO A 229 11.57 1.42 -5.06
C PRO A 229 10.95 0.45 -4.05
N VAL A 230 11.15 -0.87 -4.22
CA VAL A 230 10.42 -1.89 -3.45
C VAL A 230 11.30 -2.74 -2.56
N TYR A 231 10.73 -3.12 -1.41
CA TYR A 231 11.28 -4.06 -0.44
C TYR A 231 10.34 -5.24 -0.26
N GLY A 232 10.83 -6.44 -0.56
CA GLY A 232 10.17 -7.71 -0.24
C GLY A 232 9.02 -8.11 -1.17
N ALA A 233 8.05 -7.26 -1.42
CA ALA A 233 6.95 -7.50 -2.35
C ALA A 233 6.69 -6.24 -3.18
N GLY A 234 5.92 -6.34 -4.28
CA GLY A 234 5.58 -5.21 -5.13
C GLY A 234 6.53 -5.05 -6.33
N THR A 235 7.05 -6.13 -6.87
CA THR A 235 7.86 -6.16 -8.11
C THR A 235 7.15 -5.51 -9.29
N ILE A 236 5.82 -5.48 -9.28
CA ILE A 236 4.97 -4.75 -10.22
C ILE A 236 5.29 -3.25 -10.29
N ASN A 237 5.73 -2.65 -9.17
CA ASN A 237 6.11 -1.23 -9.12
C ASN A 237 7.44 -1.01 -9.86
N THR A 238 8.40 -1.94 -9.68
CA THR A 238 9.66 -1.91 -10.43
C THR A 238 9.43 -2.10 -11.93
N GLU A 239 8.56 -3.03 -12.30
CA GLU A 239 8.16 -3.26 -13.70
C GLU A 239 7.57 -1.98 -14.31
N PHE A 240 6.66 -1.34 -13.59
CA PHE A 240 6.04 -0.09 -14.03
C PHE A 240 7.08 1.01 -14.28
N GLU A 241 8.04 1.20 -13.37
CA GLU A 241 9.12 2.19 -13.56
C GLU A 241 9.98 1.88 -14.78
N VAL A 242 10.33 0.61 -14.99
CA VAL A 242 11.14 0.20 -16.15
C VAL A 242 10.40 0.41 -17.47
N ILE A 243 9.12 0.06 -17.54
CA ILE A 243 8.32 0.17 -18.78
C ILE A 243 7.97 1.62 -19.09
N THR A 244 7.61 2.41 -18.09
CA THR A 244 7.08 3.76 -18.28
C THR A 244 8.12 4.86 -18.14
N GLY A 245 9.22 4.60 -17.44
CA GLY A 245 10.18 5.61 -17.00
C GLY A 245 9.63 6.56 -15.94
N MET A 246 8.46 6.26 -15.36
CA MET A 246 7.80 7.09 -14.35
C MET A 246 8.13 6.57 -12.95
N ASN A 247 8.61 7.47 -12.08
CA ASN A 247 8.97 7.13 -10.71
C ASN A 247 7.74 6.90 -9.83
N MET A 248 7.78 5.85 -9.00
CA MET A 248 6.75 5.54 -8.01
C MET A 248 6.61 6.60 -6.90
N ASP A 249 7.59 7.49 -6.72
CA ASP A 249 7.50 8.60 -5.77
C ASP A 249 6.34 9.57 -6.04
N TYR A 250 5.80 9.54 -7.26
CA TYR A 250 4.61 10.33 -7.61
C TYR A 250 3.29 9.73 -7.12
N PHE A 251 3.28 8.45 -6.76
CA PHE A 251 2.09 7.73 -6.28
C PHE A 251 1.98 7.76 -4.77
N GLY A 252 0.79 7.46 -4.26
CA GLY A 252 0.52 7.34 -2.85
C GLY A 252 1.24 6.14 -2.21
N THR A 253 1.34 6.19 -0.90
CA THR A 253 2.04 5.17 -0.11
C THR A 253 1.38 3.79 -0.24
N GLY A 254 2.11 2.82 -0.75
CA GLY A 254 1.64 1.44 -0.90
C GLY A 254 0.74 1.19 -2.12
N GLU A 255 0.62 2.15 -3.05
CA GLU A 255 -0.20 2.00 -4.25
C GLU A 255 0.40 1.04 -5.28
N TYR A 256 -0.50 0.50 -6.09
CA TYR A 256 -0.19 -0.32 -7.26
C TYR A 256 -0.52 0.48 -8.54
N PRO A 257 0.49 0.93 -9.33
CA PRO A 257 0.32 1.92 -10.38
C PRO A 257 -0.60 1.47 -11.51
N TYR A 258 -0.75 0.17 -11.75
CA TYR A 258 -1.69 -0.36 -12.75
C TYR A 258 -3.16 -0.32 -12.32
N ARG A 259 -3.44 0.19 -11.12
CA ARG A 259 -4.80 0.29 -10.54
C ARG A 259 -5.17 1.69 -10.06
N SER A 260 -4.23 2.61 -10.09
CA SER A 260 -4.42 4.02 -9.71
C SER A 260 -4.96 4.85 -10.86
#